data_35635626c739c64f06bed9a1d7fb9bb8
#
_entry.id   35635626c739c64f06bed9a1d7fb9bb8
#
_cell.length_a   1.000
_cell.length_b   1.000
_cell.length_c   1.000
_cell.angle_alpha   90.00
_cell.angle_beta   90.00
_cell.angle_gamma   90.00
#
_symmetry.space_group_name_H-M   'P 1'
#
loop_
_entity.id
_entity.type
_entity.pdbx_description
1 polymer ?
#
loop_
_entity_poly.entity_id
_entity_poly.type
_entity_poly.pdbx_seq_one_letter_code
_entity_poly.pdbx_strand_id
1 'polypeptide(L)'
;ALPIFIESIPRALAETDIVCSSVNIGATKAGLNMDAIKLMGEAVKKASELTADRQCIGAAKLVVFCNAPEDNPFMAGAFHGPGEPDCEIHVGVSGPGAVRAALARLPKDAPIDQVAELVKRTAFKITRVGQLVANLASKELGVPAGIIDLSLAPTPAVGDSVANILEEMGLETCGCCGTTACLALLNDAVKKGGVMASNHVGGLSGAFIPVSEDDGMIHAAECGCLTIEKLEAMTAVCSVGIDMVIIPGDTTPAVISALIADEAAIGMVNSKTTAVRVIPAIGRKAGEVLDFGGLLGYGPIMPVNQRDPSVFINRGGRLPAPMQSLKIGRAHV
;
A
#
# COMPACT_ATOMS: atom_id res chain seq x y z
N ALA A 1 -5.79 5.01 26.27
CA ALA A 1 -4.77 5.75 25.49
C ALA A 1 -5.10 5.76 23.99
N LEU A 2 -5.32 4.60 23.35
CA LEU A 2 -5.55 4.52 21.90
C LEU A 2 -6.74 5.37 21.39
N PRO A 3 -7.95 5.37 21.99
CA PRO A 3 -9.05 6.22 21.53
C PRO A 3 -8.69 7.70 21.51
N ILE A 4 -8.14 8.23 22.59
CA ILE A 4 -7.74 9.65 22.71
C ILE A 4 -6.70 10.02 21.66
N PHE A 5 -5.74 9.11 21.38
CA PHE A 5 -4.75 9.31 20.33
C PHE A 5 -5.43 9.40 18.95
N ILE A 6 -6.29 8.44 18.60
CA ILE A 6 -6.98 8.44 17.31
C ILE A 6 -7.83 9.72 17.13
N GLU A 7 -8.56 10.13 18.13
CA GLU A 7 -9.41 11.34 18.10
C GLU A 7 -8.60 12.64 17.90
N SER A 8 -7.33 12.67 18.32
CA SER A 8 -6.46 13.83 18.18
C SER A 8 -5.83 13.95 16.78
N ILE A 9 -5.71 12.85 16.03
CA ILE A 9 -5.00 12.80 14.74
C ILE A 9 -5.56 13.78 13.71
N PRO A 10 -6.87 13.87 13.45
CA PRO A 10 -7.40 14.73 12.40
C PRO A 10 -7.00 16.19 12.57
N ARG A 11 -7.04 16.68 13.81
CA ARG A 11 -6.65 18.05 14.13
C ARG A 11 -5.14 18.25 13.95
N ALA A 12 -4.32 17.34 14.46
CA ALA A 12 -2.87 17.41 14.30
C ALA A 12 -2.47 17.45 12.83
N LEU A 13 -3.09 16.61 11.98
CA LEU A 13 -2.81 16.58 10.54
C LEU A 13 -3.33 17.84 9.80
N ALA A 14 -4.40 18.47 10.30
CA ALA A 14 -4.90 19.72 9.73
C ALA A 14 -4.00 20.91 10.05
N GLU A 15 -3.35 20.92 11.20
CA GLU A 15 -2.51 22.03 11.68
C GLU A 15 -1.06 21.99 11.16
N THR A 16 -0.64 20.91 10.48
CA THR A 16 0.74 20.75 9.98
C THR A 16 0.76 20.32 8.51
N ASP A 17 1.77 20.74 7.75
CA ASP A 17 1.93 20.36 6.35
C ASP A 17 2.83 19.13 6.17
N ILE A 18 3.74 18.87 7.10
CA ILE A 18 4.80 17.85 6.98
C ILE A 18 4.57 16.60 7.82
N VAL A 19 3.67 16.65 8.81
CA VAL A 19 3.43 15.49 9.69
C VAL A 19 2.42 14.54 9.03
N CYS A 20 2.80 13.27 8.94
CA CYS A 20 1.92 12.16 8.61
C CYS A 20 1.70 11.28 9.83
N SER A 21 0.65 10.49 9.84
CA SER A 21 0.32 9.59 10.94
C SER A 21 -0.11 8.22 10.44
N SER A 22 0.14 7.20 11.26
CA SER A 22 -0.38 5.86 11.02
C SER A 22 -0.88 5.23 12.31
N VAL A 23 -1.84 4.31 12.17
CA VAL A 23 -2.38 3.53 13.29
C VAL A 23 -2.44 2.07 12.89
N ASN A 24 -1.86 1.18 13.68
CA ASN A 24 -2.00 -0.26 13.49
C ASN A 24 -3.19 -0.77 14.31
N ILE A 25 -4.23 -1.30 13.62
CA ILE A 25 -5.50 -1.68 14.25
C ILE A 25 -5.63 -3.18 14.48
N GLY A 26 -4.66 -3.96 14.10
CA GLY A 26 -4.71 -5.41 14.25
C GLY A 26 -3.47 -6.14 13.78
N ALA A 27 -3.48 -7.43 14.05
CA ALA A 27 -2.43 -8.33 13.60
C ALA A 27 -2.96 -9.76 13.48
N THR A 28 -2.32 -10.58 12.67
CA THR A 28 -2.66 -12.00 12.51
C THR A 28 -2.71 -12.74 13.85
N LYS A 29 -1.80 -12.44 14.77
CA LYS A 29 -1.74 -13.09 16.09
C LYS A 29 -2.77 -12.54 17.09
N ALA A 30 -3.22 -11.31 16.91
CA ALA A 30 -4.07 -10.62 17.88
C ALA A 30 -5.53 -10.48 17.43
N GLY A 31 -5.81 -10.66 16.14
CA GLY A 31 -7.09 -10.29 15.54
C GLY A 31 -7.20 -8.78 15.30
N LEU A 32 -8.38 -8.31 14.92
CA LEU A 32 -8.65 -6.90 14.62
C LEU A 32 -9.39 -6.23 15.77
N ASN A 33 -9.00 -5.00 16.08
CA ASN A 33 -9.68 -4.16 17.06
C ASN A 33 -10.80 -3.37 16.36
N MET A 34 -12.04 -3.86 16.45
CA MET A 34 -13.19 -3.25 15.78
C MET A 34 -13.56 -1.87 16.32
N ASP A 35 -13.28 -1.61 17.61
CA ASP A 35 -13.49 -0.29 18.19
C ASP A 35 -12.50 0.74 17.62
N ALA A 36 -11.23 0.34 17.44
CA ALA A 36 -10.25 1.19 16.79
C ALA A 36 -10.58 1.40 15.29
N ILE A 37 -11.04 0.37 14.59
CA ILE A 37 -11.47 0.46 13.18
C ILE A 37 -12.60 1.48 13.03
N LYS A 38 -13.60 1.44 13.91
CA LYS A 38 -14.68 2.41 13.93
C LYS A 38 -14.15 3.84 14.09
N LEU A 39 -13.31 4.08 15.09
CA LEU A 39 -12.70 5.39 15.32
C LEU A 39 -11.83 5.85 14.16
N MET A 40 -11.15 4.93 13.47
CA MET A 40 -10.34 5.29 12.29
C MET A 40 -11.20 5.73 11.12
N GLY A 41 -12.36 5.13 10.87
CA GLY A 41 -13.29 5.62 9.83
C GLY A 41 -13.79 7.03 10.12
N GLU A 42 -14.09 7.32 11.40
CA GLU A 42 -14.45 8.66 11.86
C GLU A 42 -13.26 9.65 11.70
N ALA A 43 -12.05 9.22 12.07
CA ALA A 43 -10.84 10.05 11.97
C ALA A 43 -10.47 10.38 10.51
N VAL A 44 -10.53 9.41 9.60
CA VAL A 44 -10.29 9.62 8.16
C VAL A 44 -11.28 10.64 7.60
N LYS A 45 -12.57 10.46 7.88
CA LYS A 45 -13.61 11.39 7.46
C LYS A 45 -13.35 12.80 8.00
N LYS A 46 -13.06 12.90 9.29
CA LYS A 46 -12.79 14.17 9.96
C LYS A 46 -11.52 14.87 9.43
N ALA A 47 -10.47 14.11 9.13
CA ALA A 47 -9.25 14.66 8.54
C ALA A 47 -9.51 15.29 7.16
N SER A 48 -10.35 14.65 6.33
CA SER A 48 -10.82 15.24 5.06
C SER A 48 -11.64 16.51 5.29
N GLU A 49 -12.60 16.49 6.21
CA GLU A 49 -13.45 17.64 6.50
C GLU A 49 -12.64 18.86 6.96
N LEU A 50 -11.67 18.67 7.85
CA LEU A 50 -10.82 19.75 8.38
C LEU A 50 -9.84 20.34 7.35
N THR A 51 -9.66 19.65 6.22
CA THR A 51 -8.75 20.07 5.14
C THR A 51 -9.44 20.11 3.78
N ALA A 52 -10.77 20.27 3.77
CA ALA A 52 -11.56 20.32 2.54
C ALA A 52 -11.15 21.48 1.61
N ASP A 53 -10.72 22.59 2.17
CA ASP A 53 -10.15 23.75 1.48
C ASP A 53 -8.77 23.50 0.85
N ARG A 54 -8.09 22.43 1.28
CA ARG A 54 -6.76 22.00 0.82
C ARG A 54 -6.80 20.61 0.19
N GLN A 55 -7.79 20.34 -0.67
CA GLN A 55 -7.96 19.07 -1.39
C GLN A 55 -8.07 17.83 -0.47
N CYS A 56 -8.61 17.98 0.75
CA CYS A 56 -8.75 16.89 1.72
C CYS A 56 -7.40 16.21 2.10
N ILE A 57 -6.30 16.94 2.02
CA ILE A 57 -4.93 16.43 2.20
C ILE A 57 -4.69 15.78 3.57
N GLY A 58 -5.48 16.13 4.58
CA GLY A 58 -5.38 15.53 5.91
C GLY A 58 -5.60 14.01 5.90
N ALA A 59 -6.53 13.51 5.08
CA ALA A 59 -6.74 12.08 4.93
C ALA A 59 -5.61 11.40 4.13
N ALA A 60 -5.03 12.07 3.15
CA ALA A 60 -3.88 11.55 2.40
C ALA A 60 -2.62 11.37 3.28
N LYS A 61 -2.57 12.05 4.43
CA LYS A 61 -1.49 11.92 5.42
C LYS A 61 -1.77 10.88 6.52
N LEU A 62 -2.88 10.14 6.44
CA LEU A 62 -3.31 9.16 7.45
C LEU A 62 -3.41 7.77 6.85
N VAL A 63 -2.62 6.84 7.40
CA VAL A 63 -2.60 5.43 6.97
C VAL A 63 -3.06 4.52 8.10
N VAL A 64 -3.94 3.57 7.80
CA VAL A 64 -4.41 2.55 8.76
C VAL A 64 -3.78 1.22 8.40
N PHE A 65 -2.99 0.66 9.32
CA PHE A 65 -2.28 -0.61 9.09
C PHE A 65 -2.90 -1.80 9.83
N CYS A 66 -2.73 -2.98 9.23
CA CYS A 66 -2.78 -4.27 9.90
C CYS A 66 -1.44 -4.99 9.70
N ASN A 67 -0.94 -5.66 10.72
CA ASN A 67 0.38 -6.30 10.72
C ASN A 67 1.52 -5.33 10.39
N ALA A 68 1.48 -4.09 10.89
CA ALA A 68 2.60 -3.17 10.75
C ALA A 68 3.88 -3.81 11.33
N PRO A 69 4.96 -3.91 10.55
CA PRO A 69 6.23 -4.46 11.04
C PRO A 69 6.91 -3.45 11.97
N GLU A 70 7.72 -3.96 12.91
CA GLU A 70 8.60 -3.15 13.74
C GLU A 70 9.96 -2.98 13.05
N ASP A 71 10.63 -1.86 13.29
CA ASP A 71 11.99 -1.55 12.80
C ASP A 71 12.19 -1.85 11.30
N ASN A 72 11.24 -1.44 10.46
CA ASN A 72 11.26 -1.68 9.04
C ASN A 72 11.04 -0.39 8.24
N PRO A 73 11.80 -0.20 7.15
CA PRO A 73 11.50 0.86 6.19
C PRO A 73 10.27 0.51 5.34
N PHE A 74 9.64 1.55 4.84
CA PHE A 74 8.74 1.52 3.69
C PHE A 74 8.94 2.80 2.89
N MET A 75 8.67 2.78 1.60
CA MET A 75 8.85 3.98 0.76
C MET A 75 7.83 5.06 1.16
N ALA A 76 8.26 6.12 1.48
CA ALA A 76 9.18 7.08 1.87
C ALA A 76 9.22 7.30 3.40
N GLY A 77 9.31 6.23 4.18
CA GLY A 77 9.33 6.31 5.64
C GLY A 77 9.92 5.06 6.28
N ALA A 78 9.77 4.96 7.59
CA ALA A 78 10.13 3.78 8.35
C ALA A 78 9.29 3.69 9.64
N PHE A 79 9.07 2.46 10.11
CA PHE A 79 8.58 2.22 11.44
C PHE A 79 9.79 2.14 12.39
N HIS A 80 9.78 2.95 13.43
CA HIS A 80 10.75 2.84 14.53
C HIS A 80 10.14 1.95 15.61
N GLY A 81 10.82 0.87 15.95
CA GLY A 81 10.42 -0.06 17.00
C GLY A 81 11.30 0.05 18.25
N PRO A 82 11.25 -0.95 19.14
CA PRO A 82 12.05 -0.99 20.35
C PRO A 82 13.48 -1.49 20.12
N GLY A 83 13.85 -1.76 18.87
CA GLY A 83 15.18 -2.29 18.52
C GLY A 83 16.29 -1.26 18.61
N GLU A 84 17.49 -1.72 18.35
CA GLU A 84 18.71 -0.89 18.26
C GLU A 84 19.23 -0.90 16.82
N PRO A 85 19.94 0.15 16.39
CA PRO A 85 20.40 1.34 17.12
C PRO A 85 19.36 2.47 17.16
N ASP A 86 19.62 3.51 17.98
CA ASP A 86 18.80 4.73 18.06
C ASP A 86 18.75 5.50 16.71
N CYS A 87 19.74 5.28 15.86
CA CYS A 87 19.83 5.90 14.54
C CYS A 87 20.37 4.88 13.53
N GLU A 88 19.64 4.66 12.46
CA GLU A 88 19.97 3.72 11.38
C GLU A 88 19.62 4.30 10.01
N ILE A 89 20.40 3.97 8.99
CA ILE A 89 20.14 4.37 7.61
C ILE A 89 19.48 3.22 6.87
N HIS A 90 18.28 3.44 6.37
CA HIS A 90 17.61 2.56 5.43
C HIS A 90 17.66 3.15 4.01
N VAL A 91 17.79 2.32 3.02
CA VAL A 91 17.77 2.74 1.62
C VAL A 91 16.57 2.12 0.90
N GLY A 92 15.62 2.97 0.52
CA GLY A 92 14.51 2.61 -0.35
C GLY A 92 14.88 2.86 -1.82
N VAL A 93 14.62 1.88 -2.67
CA VAL A 93 14.87 2.00 -4.11
C VAL A 93 13.57 1.76 -4.85
N SER A 94 13.05 2.82 -5.50
CA SER A 94 11.93 2.70 -6.42
C SER A 94 12.40 2.13 -7.77
N GLY A 95 11.61 1.26 -8.38
CA GLY A 95 12.04 0.56 -9.57
C GLY A 95 11.03 0.30 -10.68
N PRO A 96 9.78 0.86 -10.69
CA PRO A 96 8.77 0.52 -11.71
C PRO A 96 9.28 0.76 -13.12
N GLY A 97 9.83 1.93 -13.42
CA GLY A 97 10.34 2.28 -14.73
C GLY A 97 11.47 1.35 -15.23
N ALA A 98 12.35 0.89 -14.33
CA ALA A 98 13.42 -0.03 -14.70
C ALA A 98 12.87 -1.43 -15.05
N VAL A 99 11.89 -1.92 -14.30
CA VAL A 99 11.23 -3.22 -14.57
C VAL A 99 10.43 -3.15 -15.85
N ARG A 100 9.64 -2.09 -16.06
CA ARG A 100 8.90 -1.85 -17.30
C ARG A 100 9.82 -1.82 -18.52
N ALA A 101 10.90 -1.03 -18.47
CA ALA A 101 11.86 -0.91 -19.56
C ALA A 101 12.58 -2.24 -19.88
N ALA A 102 12.75 -3.10 -18.88
CA ALA A 102 13.31 -4.44 -19.11
C ALA A 102 12.29 -5.33 -19.83
N LEU A 103 11.02 -5.36 -19.38
CA LEU A 103 9.95 -6.16 -19.97
C LEU A 103 9.59 -5.73 -21.39
N ALA A 104 9.62 -4.44 -21.70
CA ALA A 104 9.38 -3.92 -23.05
C ALA A 104 10.37 -4.45 -24.11
N ARG A 105 11.51 -5.02 -23.69
CA ARG A 105 12.50 -5.65 -24.59
C ARG A 105 12.28 -7.15 -24.77
N LEU A 106 11.39 -7.74 -23.98
CA LEU A 106 11.09 -9.16 -24.08
C LEU A 106 10.10 -9.39 -25.24
N PRO A 107 10.23 -10.45 -26.03
CA PRO A 107 9.23 -10.81 -27.02
C PRO A 107 7.83 -10.97 -26.36
N LYS A 108 6.78 -10.49 -27.02
CA LYS A 108 5.42 -10.52 -26.47
C LYS A 108 4.85 -11.95 -26.31
N ASP A 109 5.43 -12.92 -27.02
CA ASP A 109 5.11 -14.35 -26.94
C ASP A 109 6.05 -15.13 -26.00
N ALA A 110 6.94 -14.44 -25.27
CA ALA A 110 7.81 -15.08 -24.30
C ALA A 110 6.99 -15.77 -23.21
N PRO A 111 7.35 -17.02 -22.85
CA PRO A 111 6.69 -17.74 -21.76
C PRO A 111 6.74 -16.98 -20.43
N ILE A 112 5.74 -17.16 -19.59
CA ILE A 112 5.57 -16.40 -18.35
C ILE A 112 6.68 -16.61 -17.32
N ASP A 113 7.36 -17.76 -17.35
CA ASP A 113 8.54 -18.04 -16.55
C ASP A 113 9.75 -17.18 -16.95
N GLN A 114 9.89 -16.84 -18.24
CA GLN A 114 10.90 -15.90 -18.72
C GLN A 114 10.58 -14.47 -18.25
N VAL A 115 9.32 -14.08 -18.24
CA VAL A 115 8.88 -12.80 -17.65
C VAL A 115 9.30 -12.74 -16.18
N ALA A 116 8.98 -13.77 -15.38
CA ALA A 116 9.35 -13.85 -13.97
C ALA A 116 10.87 -13.79 -13.75
N GLU A 117 11.65 -14.50 -14.57
CA GLU A 117 13.11 -14.52 -14.49
C GLU A 117 13.71 -13.14 -14.81
N LEU A 118 13.16 -12.43 -15.80
CA LEU A 118 13.64 -11.10 -16.16
C LEU A 118 13.34 -10.08 -15.04
N VAL A 119 12.13 -10.12 -14.46
CA VAL A 119 11.78 -9.28 -13.31
C VAL A 119 12.72 -9.55 -12.14
N LYS A 120 12.93 -10.82 -11.79
CA LYS A 120 13.83 -11.24 -10.71
C LYS A 120 15.26 -10.73 -10.91
N ARG A 121 15.82 -10.86 -12.12
CA ARG A 121 17.15 -10.36 -12.45
C ARG A 121 17.25 -8.83 -12.40
N THR A 122 16.20 -8.14 -12.80
CA THR A 122 16.13 -6.67 -12.72
C THR A 122 16.11 -6.22 -11.27
N ALA A 123 15.23 -6.82 -10.45
CA ALA A 123 15.15 -6.58 -9.02
C ALA A 123 16.48 -6.85 -8.30
N PHE A 124 17.16 -7.94 -8.64
CA PHE A 124 18.51 -8.24 -8.12
C PHE A 124 19.50 -7.08 -8.39
N LYS A 125 19.54 -6.58 -9.61
CA LYS A 125 20.46 -5.49 -9.98
C LYS A 125 20.14 -4.21 -9.21
N ILE A 126 18.86 -3.85 -9.11
CA ILE A 126 18.40 -2.65 -8.38
C ILE A 126 18.79 -2.77 -6.90
N THR A 127 18.53 -3.90 -6.27
CA THR A 127 18.88 -4.15 -4.86
C THR A 127 20.39 -4.04 -4.62
N ARG A 128 21.22 -4.54 -5.56
CA ARG A 128 22.69 -4.40 -5.46
C ARG A 128 23.15 -2.94 -5.49
N VAL A 129 22.49 -2.09 -6.28
CA VAL A 129 22.76 -0.64 -6.27
C VAL A 129 22.35 -0.04 -4.92
N GLY A 130 21.18 -0.38 -4.40
CA GLY A 130 20.72 0.06 -3.06
C GLY A 130 21.73 -0.32 -1.97
N GLN A 131 22.25 -1.56 -1.99
CA GLN A 131 23.27 -2.01 -1.03
C GLN A 131 24.56 -1.20 -1.14
N LEU A 132 25.00 -0.88 -2.35
CA LEU A 132 26.20 -0.06 -2.55
C LEU A 132 26.00 1.35 -1.94
N VAL A 133 24.85 1.96 -2.19
CA VAL A 133 24.51 3.29 -1.65
C VAL A 133 24.44 3.24 -0.11
N ALA A 134 23.80 2.23 0.45
CA ALA A 134 23.69 2.05 1.91
C ALA A 134 25.09 1.94 2.57
N ASN A 135 25.96 1.14 2.00
CA ASN A 135 27.32 0.96 2.51
C ASN A 135 28.17 2.25 2.44
N LEU A 136 28.03 3.01 1.35
CA LEU A 136 28.73 4.29 1.19
C LEU A 136 28.20 5.34 2.17
N ALA A 137 26.88 5.48 2.30
CA ALA A 137 26.25 6.41 3.22
C ALA A 137 26.63 6.09 4.68
N SER A 138 26.56 4.80 5.07
CA SER A 138 26.94 4.34 6.39
C SER A 138 28.39 4.70 6.75
N LYS A 139 29.30 4.47 5.81
CA LYS A 139 30.72 4.80 5.97
C LYS A 139 30.96 6.31 6.12
N GLU A 140 30.26 7.10 5.32
CA GLU A 140 30.46 8.56 5.28
C GLU A 140 29.85 9.28 6.47
N LEU A 141 28.69 8.82 6.93
CA LEU A 141 27.93 9.42 8.04
C LEU A 141 28.27 8.81 9.42
N GLY A 142 28.95 7.68 9.45
CA GLY A 142 29.25 6.97 10.72
C GLY A 142 28.01 6.37 11.39
N VAL A 143 26.94 6.09 10.62
CA VAL A 143 25.67 5.54 11.09
C VAL A 143 25.50 4.13 10.52
N PRO A 144 25.03 3.13 11.29
CA PRO A 144 24.80 1.78 10.77
C PRO A 144 23.85 1.77 9.57
N ALA A 145 24.16 0.90 8.59
CA ALA A 145 23.24 0.61 7.50
C ALA A 145 22.34 -0.56 7.87
N GLY A 146 21.05 -0.35 7.79
CA GLY A 146 20.02 -1.35 8.02
C GLY A 146 19.46 -1.96 6.75
N ILE A 147 18.15 -1.99 6.66
CA ILE A 147 17.39 -2.69 5.62
C ILE A 147 17.39 -1.90 4.30
N ILE A 148 17.48 -2.64 3.21
CA ILE A 148 17.22 -2.16 1.85
C ILE A 148 15.80 -2.53 1.48
N ASP A 149 14.98 -1.53 1.22
CA ASP A 149 13.62 -1.71 0.74
C ASP A 149 13.57 -1.56 -0.78
N LEU A 150 13.26 -2.64 -1.48
CA LEU A 150 12.99 -2.63 -2.91
C LEU A 150 11.48 -2.58 -3.12
N SER A 151 10.93 -1.37 -3.10
CA SER A 151 9.54 -1.13 -3.43
C SER A 151 9.40 -0.69 -4.88
N LEU A 152 8.52 -1.37 -5.62
CA LEU A 152 8.00 -0.83 -6.85
C LEU A 152 6.91 0.20 -6.47
N ALA A 153 7.36 1.32 -5.92
CA ALA A 153 6.51 2.44 -5.56
C ALA A 153 6.48 3.42 -6.73
N PRO A 154 5.36 3.55 -7.43
CA PRO A 154 5.25 4.40 -8.61
C PRO A 154 5.26 5.88 -8.22
N THR A 155 5.43 6.73 -9.24
CA THR A 155 5.16 8.16 -9.16
C THR A 155 4.17 8.56 -10.26
N PRO A 156 3.55 9.75 -10.20
CA PRO A 156 2.65 10.21 -11.26
C PRO A 156 3.36 10.47 -12.60
N ALA A 157 4.67 10.32 -12.65
CA ALA A 157 5.45 10.52 -13.85
C ALA A 157 5.21 9.41 -14.88
N VAL A 158 4.97 9.80 -16.13
CA VAL A 158 4.77 8.85 -17.24
C VAL A 158 5.96 7.90 -17.35
N GLY A 159 5.67 6.61 -17.30
CA GLY A 159 6.66 5.54 -17.41
C GLY A 159 7.15 4.96 -16.08
N ASP A 160 6.76 5.53 -14.95
CA ASP A 160 7.07 5.04 -13.61
C ASP A 160 5.79 4.46 -12.94
N SER A 161 5.19 3.47 -13.57
CA SER A 161 3.89 2.90 -13.22
C SER A 161 3.98 1.39 -13.04
N VAL A 162 3.39 0.89 -11.94
CA VAL A 162 3.19 -0.54 -11.70
C VAL A 162 2.11 -1.10 -12.62
N ALA A 163 1.04 -0.35 -12.88
CA ALA A 163 0.01 -0.77 -13.84
C ALA A 163 0.61 -1.03 -15.23
N ASN A 164 1.48 -0.15 -15.70
CA ASN A 164 2.14 -0.36 -16.99
C ASN A 164 3.09 -1.57 -17.00
N ILE A 165 3.66 -1.97 -15.86
CA ILE A 165 4.41 -3.24 -15.78
C ILE A 165 3.47 -4.42 -16.05
N LEU A 166 2.27 -4.40 -15.46
CA LEU A 166 1.28 -5.47 -15.63
C LEU A 166 0.77 -5.52 -17.08
N GLU A 167 0.63 -4.38 -17.73
CA GLU A 167 0.27 -4.25 -19.15
C GLU A 167 1.39 -4.77 -20.06
N GLU A 168 2.67 -4.51 -19.74
CA GLU A 168 3.79 -5.11 -20.46
C GLU A 168 3.84 -6.64 -20.32
N MET A 169 3.26 -7.21 -19.27
CA MET A 169 3.08 -8.67 -19.12
C MET A 169 1.96 -9.24 -20.00
N GLY A 170 1.21 -8.40 -20.73
CA GLY A 170 0.21 -8.81 -21.70
C GLY A 170 -1.24 -8.51 -21.31
N LEU A 171 -1.46 -7.70 -20.27
CA LEU A 171 -2.81 -7.19 -19.99
C LEU A 171 -3.12 -5.98 -20.88
N GLU A 172 -4.35 -5.87 -21.36
CA GLU A 172 -4.79 -4.71 -22.12
C GLU A 172 -4.86 -3.45 -21.25
N THR A 173 -5.39 -3.60 -20.04
CA THR A 173 -5.49 -2.53 -19.04
C THR A 173 -5.42 -3.15 -17.65
N CYS A 174 -4.72 -2.50 -16.73
CA CYS A 174 -4.73 -2.89 -15.33
C CYS A 174 -6.17 -2.90 -14.78
N GLY A 175 -6.52 -3.91 -13.99
CA GLY A 175 -7.90 -4.12 -13.50
C GLY A 175 -8.66 -5.22 -14.26
N CYS A 176 -8.32 -5.53 -15.51
CA CYS A 176 -8.94 -6.63 -16.24
C CYS A 176 -8.66 -8.00 -15.59
N CYS A 177 -9.35 -9.05 -16.04
CA CYS A 177 -9.09 -10.43 -15.62
C CYS A 177 -7.62 -10.79 -15.89
N GLY A 178 -6.95 -11.41 -14.90
CA GLY A 178 -5.51 -11.70 -14.97
C GLY A 178 -4.65 -10.75 -14.12
N THR A 179 -5.09 -9.53 -13.83
CA THR A 179 -4.32 -8.52 -13.09
C THR A 179 -3.79 -9.05 -11.76
N THR A 180 -4.63 -9.70 -10.95
CA THR A 180 -4.21 -10.26 -9.66
C THR A 180 -3.13 -11.35 -9.82
N ALA A 181 -3.22 -12.18 -10.87
CA ALA A 181 -2.21 -13.21 -11.16
C ALA A 181 -0.88 -12.59 -11.60
N CYS A 182 -0.92 -11.61 -12.49
CA CYS A 182 0.28 -10.86 -12.93
C CYS A 182 0.94 -10.13 -11.75
N LEU A 183 0.14 -9.50 -10.87
CA LEU A 183 0.64 -8.83 -9.67
C LEU A 183 1.28 -9.81 -8.69
N ALA A 184 0.70 -10.99 -8.50
CA ALA A 184 1.28 -12.03 -7.67
C ALA A 184 2.65 -12.48 -8.19
N LEU A 185 2.78 -12.70 -9.50
CA LEU A 185 4.05 -13.00 -10.16
C LEU A 185 5.06 -11.88 -9.97
N LEU A 186 4.66 -10.64 -10.25
CA LEU A 186 5.52 -9.46 -10.10
C LEU A 186 6.07 -9.35 -8.68
N ASN A 187 5.18 -9.42 -7.69
CA ASN A 187 5.53 -9.28 -6.28
C ASN A 187 6.49 -10.38 -5.80
N ASP A 188 6.24 -11.63 -6.18
CA ASP A 188 7.09 -12.78 -5.85
C ASP A 188 8.47 -12.69 -6.53
N ALA A 189 8.51 -12.34 -7.82
CA ALA A 189 9.77 -12.22 -8.56
C ALA A 189 10.65 -11.08 -8.02
N VAL A 190 10.06 -9.94 -7.64
CA VAL A 190 10.77 -8.82 -7.01
C VAL A 190 11.38 -9.26 -5.67
N LYS A 191 10.61 -9.90 -4.80
CA LYS A 191 11.09 -10.41 -3.50
C LYS A 191 12.22 -11.42 -3.67
N LYS A 192 12.08 -12.38 -4.59
CA LYS A 192 13.14 -13.34 -4.91
C LYS A 192 14.42 -12.66 -5.38
N GLY A 193 14.32 -11.67 -6.26
CA GLY A 193 15.47 -10.88 -6.73
C GLY A 193 16.17 -10.15 -5.59
N GLY A 194 15.41 -9.51 -4.71
CA GLY A 194 15.93 -8.82 -3.53
C GLY A 194 16.68 -9.75 -2.57
N VAL A 195 16.04 -10.83 -2.14
CA VAL A 195 16.65 -11.81 -1.21
C VAL A 195 17.93 -12.44 -1.78
N MET A 196 18.00 -12.66 -3.10
CA MET A 196 19.22 -13.17 -3.74
C MET A 196 20.33 -12.12 -3.84
N ALA A 197 20.01 -10.84 -3.77
CA ALA A 197 20.97 -9.74 -3.94
C ALA A 197 21.61 -9.30 -2.62
N SER A 198 20.91 -9.40 -1.50
CA SER A 198 21.34 -8.92 -0.19
C SER A 198 20.66 -9.70 0.93
N ASN A 199 21.39 -9.91 2.02
CA ASN A 199 20.85 -10.44 3.28
C ASN A 199 20.23 -9.34 4.18
N HIS A 200 20.31 -8.09 3.77
CA HIS A 200 19.70 -6.94 4.44
C HIS A 200 18.45 -6.42 3.72
N VAL A 201 17.87 -7.20 2.82
CA VAL A 201 16.62 -6.83 2.15
C VAL A 201 15.43 -7.11 3.05
N GLY A 202 14.48 -6.20 3.05
CA GLY A 202 13.28 -6.31 3.89
C GLY A 202 12.29 -5.19 3.60
N GLY A 203 11.72 -4.63 4.66
CA GLY A 203 10.71 -3.58 4.53
C GLY A 203 9.40 -4.09 3.95
N LEU A 204 8.68 -3.24 3.28
CA LEU A 204 7.49 -3.57 2.49
C LEU A 204 7.84 -3.81 1.01
N SER A 205 9.03 -4.37 0.76
CA SER A 205 9.53 -4.65 -0.59
C SER A 205 8.52 -5.40 -1.46
N GLY A 206 8.36 -4.94 -2.69
CA GLY A 206 7.46 -5.51 -3.69
C GLY A 206 6.65 -4.43 -4.42
N ALA A 207 5.54 -4.83 -5.02
CA ALA A 207 4.71 -3.95 -5.83
C ALA A 207 3.69 -3.18 -4.98
N PHE A 208 3.71 -1.85 -5.05
CA PHE A 208 2.72 -0.94 -4.50
C PHE A 208 1.68 -0.59 -5.57
N ILE A 209 0.46 -0.34 -5.15
CA ILE A 209 -0.66 -0.04 -6.05
C ILE A 209 -1.43 1.22 -5.62
N PRO A 210 -0.76 2.34 -5.32
CA PRO A 210 -1.45 3.59 -5.02
C PRO A 210 -2.13 4.12 -6.28
N VAL A 211 -3.41 4.53 -6.18
CA VAL A 211 -4.15 4.91 -7.38
C VAL A 211 -3.72 6.29 -7.88
N SER A 212 -3.67 7.31 -7.02
CA SER A 212 -3.34 8.67 -7.47
C SER A 212 -1.86 8.93 -7.76
N GLU A 213 -0.99 8.02 -7.32
CA GLU A 213 0.46 8.14 -7.50
C GLU A 213 0.99 7.31 -8.70
N ASP A 214 0.11 6.70 -9.50
CA ASP A 214 0.46 5.81 -10.62
C ASP A 214 -0.37 6.16 -11.85
N ASP A 215 0.27 6.69 -12.89
CA ASP A 215 -0.37 7.12 -14.14
C ASP A 215 -1.24 6.02 -14.78
N GLY A 216 -0.78 4.78 -14.78
CA GLY A 216 -1.55 3.65 -15.31
C GLY A 216 -2.72 3.23 -14.39
N MET A 217 -2.58 3.34 -13.07
CA MET A 217 -3.70 3.09 -12.14
C MET A 217 -4.77 4.17 -12.27
N ILE A 218 -4.36 5.44 -12.41
CA ILE A 218 -5.28 6.56 -12.68
C ILE A 218 -6.10 6.24 -13.92
N HIS A 219 -5.43 5.91 -15.05
CA HIS A 219 -6.10 5.56 -16.29
C HIS A 219 -7.05 4.37 -16.13
N ALA A 220 -6.62 3.31 -15.46
CA ALA A 220 -7.44 2.12 -15.21
C ALA A 220 -8.71 2.42 -14.39
N ALA A 221 -8.61 3.35 -13.44
CA ALA A 221 -9.73 3.81 -12.64
C ALA A 221 -10.67 4.72 -13.46
N GLU A 222 -10.14 5.63 -14.28
CA GLU A 222 -10.91 6.52 -15.15
C GLU A 222 -11.74 5.75 -16.18
N CYS A 223 -11.19 4.71 -16.80
CA CYS A 223 -11.91 3.87 -17.74
C CYS A 223 -12.84 2.84 -17.08
N GLY A 224 -12.88 2.79 -15.73
CA GLY A 224 -13.73 1.88 -14.96
C GLY A 224 -13.25 0.41 -14.96
N CYS A 225 -12.06 0.12 -15.47
CA CYS A 225 -11.48 -1.23 -15.42
C CYS A 225 -11.00 -1.59 -14.00
N LEU A 226 -10.49 -0.61 -13.26
CA LEU A 226 -10.07 -0.76 -11.87
C LEU A 226 -11.20 -0.27 -10.93
N THR A 227 -11.72 -1.17 -10.11
CA THR A 227 -12.73 -0.87 -9.08
C THR A 227 -12.14 -1.12 -7.69
N ILE A 228 -12.84 -0.67 -6.62
CA ILE A 228 -12.41 -0.89 -5.24
C ILE A 228 -12.36 -2.40 -4.94
N GLU A 229 -13.36 -3.16 -5.35
CA GLU A 229 -13.40 -4.62 -5.17
C GLU A 229 -12.26 -5.32 -5.92
N LYS A 230 -11.85 -4.76 -7.07
CA LYS A 230 -10.68 -5.28 -7.78
C LYS A 230 -9.39 -4.95 -7.05
N LEU A 231 -9.27 -3.75 -6.49
CA LEU A 231 -8.14 -3.36 -5.63
C LEU A 231 -8.05 -4.28 -4.41
N GLU A 232 -9.15 -4.55 -3.71
CA GLU A 232 -9.19 -5.49 -2.60
C GLU A 232 -8.65 -6.88 -2.99
N ALA A 233 -9.07 -7.41 -4.13
CA ALA A 233 -8.52 -8.68 -4.63
C ALA A 233 -7.01 -8.60 -4.94
N MET A 234 -6.53 -7.47 -5.46
CA MET A 234 -5.12 -7.23 -5.73
C MET A 234 -4.31 -7.10 -4.44
N THR A 235 -4.89 -6.53 -3.40
CA THR A 235 -4.19 -6.36 -2.10
C THR A 235 -3.88 -7.67 -1.39
N ALA A 236 -4.56 -8.75 -1.73
CA ALA A 236 -4.19 -10.08 -1.24
C ALA A 236 -2.76 -10.50 -1.68
N VAL A 237 -2.25 -9.95 -2.77
CA VAL A 237 -0.97 -10.34 -3.38
C VAL A 237 0.03 -9.18 -3.58
N CYS A 238 -0.37 -7.93 -3.36
CA CYS A 238 0.53 -6.77 -3.41
C CYS A 238 1.40 -6.66 -2.14
N SER A 239 2.22 -5.64 -2.03
CA SER A 239 3.09 -5.43 -0.86
C SER A 239 2.44 -4.66 0.28
N VAL A 240 1.46 -3.81 0.01
CA VAL A 240 0.85 -2.97 1.04
C VAL A 240 -0.66 -3.17 1.11
N GLY A 241 -1.46 -2.49 0.30
CA GLY A 241 -2.92 -2.51 0.45
C GLY A 241 -3.61 -1.51 -0.48
N ILE A 242 -4.80 -1.07 -0.08
CA ILE A 242 -5.52 0.03 -0.72
C ILE A 242 -4.82 1.34 -0.40
N ASP A 243 -4.30 2.00 -1.40
CA ASP A 243 -3.49 3.19 -1.18
C ASP A 243 -3.88 4.33 -2.13
N MET A 244 -3.93 5.55 -1.58
CA MET A 244 -4.25 6.79 -2.30
C MET A 244 -5.50 6.68 -3.19
N VAL A 245 -6.55 6.06 -2.64
CA VAL A 245 -7.84 5.90 -3.31
C VAL A 245 -8.77 7.04 -2.89
N ILE A 246 -9.20 7.82 -3.87
CA ILE A 246 -10.13 8.93 -3.66
C ILE A 246 -11.56 8.40 -3.75
N ILE A 247 -12.38 8.70 -2.75
CA ILE A 247 -13.76 8.23 -2.65
C ILE A 247 -14.74 9.42 -2.53
N PRO A 248 -16.04 9.24 -2.83
CA PRO A 248 -17.02 10.32 -2.71
C PRO A 248 -17.05 10.96 -1.33
N GLY A 249 -17.19 12.28 -1.29
CA GLY A 249 -17.17 13.05 -0.06
C GLY A 249 -18.34 12.80 0.88
N ASP A 250 -19.43 12.24 0.40
CA ASP A 250 -20.61 11.83 1.18
C ASP A 250 -20.50 10.41 1.75
N THR A 251 -19.44 9.66 1.46
CA THR A 251 -19.17 8.35 2.06
C THR A 251 -19.17 8.45 3.57
N THR A 252 -19.99 7.60 4.21
CA THR A 252 -20.16 7.64 5.67
C THR A 252 -18.94 7.07 6.42
N PRO A 253 -18.68 7.51 7.65
CA PRO A 253 -17.63 6.90 8.49
C PRO A 253 -17.78 5.38 8.64
N ALA A 254 -19.02 4.87 8.69
CA ALA A 254 -19.25 3.43 8.79
C ALA A 254 -18.79 2.67 7.54
N VAL A 255 -19.00 3.21 6.34
CA VAL A 255 -18.51 2.62 5.09
C VAL A 255 -16.99 2.67 5.05
N ILE A 256 -16.35 3.78 5.45
CA ILE A 256 -14.89 3.89 5.53
C ILE A 256 -14.34 2.85 6.53
N SER A 257 -14.98 2.71 7.70
CA SER A 257 -14.61 1.68 8.69
C SER A 257 -14.72 0.26 8.12
N ALA A 258 -15.74 -0.01 7.30
CA ALA A 258 -15.91 -1.31 6.66
C ALA A 258 -14.82 -1.60 5.63
N LEU A 259 -14.45 -0.64 4.79
CA LEU A 259 -13.30 -0.76 3.89
C LEU A 259 -12.00 -1.05 4.66
N ILE A 260 -11.78 -0.37 5.78
CA ILE A 260 -10.64 -0.63 6.66
C ILE A 260 -10.70 -2.06 7.23
N ALA A 261 -11.88 -2.52 7.64
CA ALA A 261 -12.07 -3.86 8.19
C ALA A 261 -11.81 -4.95 7.16
N ASP A 262 -12.30 -4.79 5.93
CA ASP A 262 -12.13 -5.74 4.84
C ASP A 262 -10.64 -5.89 4.46
N GLU A 263 -9.96 -4.78 4.25
CA GLU A 263 -8.53 -4.79 3.95
C GLU A 263 -7.68 -5.36 5.10
N ALA A 264 -8.00 -5.00 6.34
CA ALA A 264 -7.34 -5.56 7.51
C ALA A 264 -7.58 -7.06 7.66
N ALA A 265 -8.76 -7.55 7.31
CA ALA A 265 -9.07 -8.98 7.32
C ALA A 265 -8.24 -9.74 6.27
N ILE A 266 -8.06 -9.18 5.06
CA ILE A 266 -7.16 -9.72 4.04
C ILE A 266 -5.73 -9.84 4.60
N GLY A 267 -5.22 -8.79 5.23
CA GLY A 267 -3.90 -8.79 5.85
C GLY A 267 -3.77 -9.82 6.98
N MET A 268 -4.75 -9.86 7.86
CA MET A 268 -4.79 -10.76 9.00
C MET A 268 -4.78 -12.24 8.58
N VAL A 269 -5.63 -12.61 7.62
CA VAL A 269 -5.77 -14.01 7.16
C VAL A 269 -4.54 -14.46 6.37
N ASN A 270 -3.97 -13.59 5.56
CA ASN A 270 -2.82 -13.90 4.72
C ASN A 270 -1.46 -13.69 5.43
N SER A 271 -1.45 -13.28 6.70
CA SER A 271 -0.23 -12.99 7.45
C SER A 271 0.69 -11.98 6.72
N LYS A 272 0.10 -10.97 6.12
CA LYS A 272 0.81 -9.90 5.42
C LYS A 272 0.46 -8.53 6.00
N THR A 273 1.34 -7.56 5.86
CA THR A 273 1.02 -6.16 6.13
C THR A 273 0.01 -5.67 5.10
N THR A 274 -1.06 -5.05 5.57
CA THR A 274 -1.99 -4.29 4.74
C THR A 274 -2.15 -2.88 5.29
N ALA A 275 -2.47 -1.96 4.39
CA ALA A 275 -2.70 -0.56 4.70
C ALA A 275 -3.94 -0.04 3.98
N VAL A 276 -4.60 0.93 4.58
CA VAL A 276 -5.68 1.69 3.94
C VAL A 276 -5.37 3.17 4.04
N ARG A 277 -5.29 3.82 2.88
CA ARG A 277 -5.19 5.27 2.72
C ARG A 277 -6.25 5.70 1.71
N VAL A 278 -7.45 6.03 2.21
CA VAL A 278 -8.57 6.50 1.40
C VAL A 278 -8.90 7.94 1.72
N ILE A 279 -9.27 8.70 0.70
CA ILE A 279 -9.49 10.14 0.81
C ILE A 279 -10.92 10.48 0.43
N PRO A 280 -11.82 10.68 1.41
CA PRO A 280 -13.17 11.22 1.15
C PRO A 280 -13.09 12.65 0.61
N ALA A 281 -13.43 12.84 -0.66
CA ALA A 281 -13.37 14.15 -1.36
C ALA A 281 -14.57 15.02 -1.00
N ILE A 282 -14.50 15.75 0.10
CA ILE A 282 -15.62 16.50 0.66
C ILE A 282 -16.22 17.46 -0.38
N GLY A 283 -17.55 17.36 -0.56
CA GLY A 283 -18.31 18.15 -1.52
C GLY A 283 -18.22 17.68 -2.97
N ARG A 284 -17.51 16.59 -3.27
CA ARG A 284 -17.33 16.02 -4.62
C ARG A 284 -17.91 14.62 -4.71
N LYS A 285 -18.17 14.16 -5.96
CA LYS A 285 -18.83 12.90 -6.29
C LYS A 285 -17.95 12.01 -7.15
N ALA A 286 -18.34 10.74 -7.25
CA ALA A 286 -17.70 9.80 -8.15
C ALA A 286 -17.66 10.31 -9.61
N GLY A 287 -16.51 10.10 -10.26
CA GLY A 287 -16.24 10.57 -11.62
C GLY A 287 -15.63 11.97 -11.71
N GLU A 288 -15.62 12.76 -10.63
CA GLU A 288 -14.82 13.97 -10.56
C GLU A 288 -13.36 13.62 -10.25
N VAL A 289 -12.47 14.62 -10.39
CA VAL A 289 -11.03 14.45 -10.13
C VAL A 289 -10.61 15.30 -8.94
N LEU A 290 -9.73 14.74 -8.10
CA LEU A 290 -9.05 15.45 -7.02
C LEU A 290 -7.56 15.48 -7.34
N ASP A 291 -6.93 16.65 -7.21
CA ASP A 291 -5.51 16.86 -7.49
C ASP A 291 -4.79 17.35 -6.22
N PHE A 292 -3.85 16.55 -5.73
CA PHE A 292 -3.00 16.88 -4.58
C PHE A 292 -1.70 17.58 -4.99
N GLY A 293 -1.31 17.42 -6.26
CA GLY A 293 -0.03 17.86 -6.78
C GLY A 293 1.16 17.05 -6.31
N GLY A 294 2.33 17.37 -6.87
CA GLY A 294 3.60 16.75 -6.48
C GLY A 294 3.61 15.23 -6.59
N LEU A 295 4.18 14.56 -5.60
CA LEU A 295 4.30 13.10 -5.59
C LEU A 295 3.00 12.37 -5.23
N LEU A 296 2.06 13.04 -4.58
CA LEU A 296 0.75 12.46 -4.26
C LEU A 296 -0.18 12.40 -5.48
N GLY A 297 0.15 13.13 -6.52
CA GLY A 297 -0.49 13.10 -7.83
C GLY A 297 -1.94 13.56 -7.83
N TYR A 298 -2.74 12.93 -8.66
CA TYR A 298 -4.17 13.22 -8.82
C TYR A 298 -4.91 11.91 -9.14
N GLY A 299 -6.24 11.93 -9.06
CA GLY A 299 -6.99 10.76 -9.49
C GLY A 299 -8.49 10.98 -9.56
N PRO A 300 -9.20 10.07 -10.23
CA PRO A 300 -10.66 10.08 -10.25
C PRO A 300 -11.20 9.67 -8.88
N ILE A 301 -12.35 10.25 -8.53
CA ILE A 301 -13.12 9.83 -7.37
C ILE A 301 -13.82 8.52 -7.74
N MET A 302 -13.37 7.43 -7.14
CA MET A 302 -13.86 6.09 -7.44
C MET A 302 -15.21 5.82 -6.73
N PRO A 303 -16.18 5.21 -7.39
CA PRO A 303 -17.44 4.87 -6.76
C PRO A 303 -17.24 3.85 -5.63
N VAL A 304 -17.99 4.01 -4.55
CA VAL A 304 -18.02 3.09 -3.39
C VAL A 304 -19.44 2.58 -3.20
N ASN A 305 -19.60 1.33 -2.82
CA ASN A 305 -20.90 0.80 -2.41
C ASN A 305 -21.36 1.50 -1.12
N GLN A 306 -22.43 2.28 -1.21
CA GLN A 306 -22.97 3.11 -0.12
C GLN A 306 -23.98 2.36 0.77
N ARG A 307 -24.12 1.03 0.65
CA ARG A 307 -24.98 0.25 1.56
C ARG A 307 -24.43 0.32 2.98
N ASP A 308 -25.31 0.55 3.93
CA ASP A 308 -24.95 0.87 5.33
C ASP A 308 -24.42 -0.36 6.10
N PRO A 309 -23.14 -0.41 6.50
CA PRO A 309 -22.57 -1.44 7.34
C PRO A 309 -22.57 -1.09 8.83
N SER A 310 -23.26 -0.03 9.26
CA SER A 310 -23.15 0.54 10.61
C SER A 310 -23.48 -0.46 11.71
N VAL A 311 -24.44 -1.36 11.49
CA VAL A 311 -24.78 -2.41 12.46
C VAL A 311 -23.60 -3.36 12.71
N PHE A 312 -22.87 -3.73 11.66
CA PHE A 312 -21.67 -4.56 11.78
C PHE A 312 -20.55 -3.82 12.52
N ILE A 313 -20.23 -2.61 12.10
CA ILE A 313 -19.17 -1.78 12.69
C ILE A 313 -19.47 -1.45 14.16
N ASN A 314 -20.72 -1.13 14.49
CA ASN A 314 -21.13 -0.79 15.87
C ASN A 314 -21.16 -1.99 16.84
N ARG A 315 -20.96 -3.23 16.38
CA ARG A 315 -20.78 -4.36 17.29
C ARG A 315 -19.52 -4.20 18.13
N GLY A 316 -18.49 -3.52 17.61
CA GLY A 316 -17.25 -3.27 18.34
C GLY A 316 -16.49 -4.54 18.74
N GLY A 317 -15.68 -4.43 19.76
CA GLY A 317 -14.93 -5.55 20.32
C GLY A 317 -13.78 -6.01 19.43
N ARG A 318 -13.59 -7.31 19.30
CA ARG A 318 -12.46 -7.89 18.57
C ARG A 318 -12.93 -8.95 17.57
N LEU A 319 -12.50 -8.83 16.32
CA LEU A 319 -12.53 -9.93 15.38
C LEU A 319 -11.36 -10.84 15.73
N PRO A 320 -11.61 -12.11 16.13
CA PRO A 320 -10.57 -12.97 16.67
C PRO A 320 -9.52 -13.34 15.62
N ALA A 321 -8.32 -13.68 16.11
CA ALA A 321 -7.23 -14.18 15.27
C ALA A 321 -7.69 -15.41 14.47
N PRO A 322 -7.34 -15.53 13.18
CA PRO A 322 -7.79 -16.64 12.35
C PRO A 322 -7.13 -17.94 12.77
N MET A 323 -7.87 -19.03 12.72
CA MET A 323 -7.25 -20.36 12.66
C MET A 323 -6.52 -20.45 11.32
N GLN A 324 -5.27 -20.93 11.34
CA GLN A 324 -4.52 -21.17 10.09
C GLN A 324 -5.06 -22.42 9.40
N SER A 325 -6.32 -22.39 8.98
CA SER A 325 -7.05 -23.52 8.39
C SER A 325 -6.34 -24.13 7.17
N LEU A 326 -5.57 -23.35 6.43
CA LEU A 326 -4.74 -23.85 5.33
C LEU A 326 -3.59 -24.77 5.80
N LYS A 327 -3.29 -24.81 7.10
CA LYS A 327 -2.31 -25.73 7.69
C LYS A 327 -2.93 -26.97 8.30
N ILE A 328 -4.24 -27.03 8.48
CA ILE A 328 -4.94 -28.20 9.05
C ILE A 328 -4.75 -29.43 8.15
N GLY A 329 -4.84 -29.28 6.84
CA GLY A 329 -4.60 -30.36 5.88
C GLY A 329 -3.16 -30.88 5.82
N ARG A 330 -2.19 -30.18 6.41
CA ARG A 330 -0.78 -30.63 6.51
C ARG A 330 -0.46 -31.37 7.82
N ALA A 331 -1.33 -31.30 8.79
CA ALA A 331 -1.13 -32.00 10.07
C ALA A 331 -1.33 -33.51 9.96
N HIS A 332 -1.77 -33.99 8.82
CA HIS A 332 -2.06 -35.39 8.55
C HIS A 332 -1.19 -36.02 7.46
N VAL A 333 -0.07 -35.35 7.11
CA VAL A 333 0.94 -35.89 6.17
C VAL A 333 2.21 -36.22 6.91
#